data_1ce76c743922a7ce22f52e82225419d4
#
_entry.id   1ce76c743922a7ce22f52e82225419d4
#
_cell.length_a   1.000
_cell.length_b   1.000
_cell.length_c   1.000
_cell.angle_alpha   90.00
_cell.angle_beta   90.00
_cell.angle_gamma   90.00
#
_symmetry.space_group_name_H-M   'P 1'
#
loop_
_entity.id
_entity.type
_entity.pdbx_description
1 polymer ?
#
loop_
_entity_poly.entity_id
_entity_poly.type
_entity_poly.pdbx_seq_one_letter_code
_entity_poly.pdbx_strand_id
1 'polypeptide(L)'
;MRLLGKAAHPDGSMEVRVSVGTSEDLWHLYNFILVGDLVLTKTRRKVSRENALGTLAAEMKMLNLEVEVKQIAFTPDELRIQGVNKGENVFVKTGAHHTLTIHANPPQEVKVTKREWDSMCEDRLKDACDESGKADTAAVLMSFGEAQVILVTSAFMHIKAKIEVTIAKKHKSDGKARDKSIERFFKQSLDALVTHVAFDKTKLVLLCSPGHVREEFYAYVKEVSQRAENGPLREVYLNLSKFLLVKVSSTTISGLKEALSDPGVAQRMESTKCVDDIRMWEKFQDTMNRDPDRCVYTPQCVYYAAMAGAVGGLMISDDVFRSENPTERRFFLSLVNFVRQSGSTTVNVFSSKHVTGEQLTQLGSVAAVLRFSCPEIDDMEVVPEFLASKEVEEFIRENATARVTV
;
A
#
# COMPACT_ATOMS: atom_id res chain seq x y z
N MET A 1 -12.07 -1.99 -1.51
CA MET A 1 -13.05 -0.88 -1.43
C MET A 1 -14.26 -1.22 -2.30
N ARG A 2 -15.47 -0.86 -1.91
CA ARG A 2 -16.68 -1.14 -2.71
C ARG A 2 -17.23 0.16 -3.27
N LEU A 3 -17.38 0.24 -4.59
CA LEU A 3 -18.01 1.38 -5.26
C LEU A 3 -19.53 1.34 -5.03
N LEU A 4 -20.10 2.41 -4.52
CA LEU A 4 -21.54 2.58 -4.30
C LEU A 4 -22.20 3.45 -5.37
N GLY A 5 -21.45 4.35 -5.99
CA GLY A 5 -21.92 5.19 -7.06
C GLY A 5 -20.84 6.15 -7.59
N LYS A 6 -21.00 6.55 -8.84
CA LYS A 6 -20.17 7.52 -9.53
C LYS A 6 -21.07 8.45 -10.33
N ALA A 7 -20.90 9.75 -10.20
CA ALA A 7 -21.70 10.75 -10.89
C ALA A 7 -20.84 11.95 -11.33
N ALA A 8 -21.02 12.38 -12.56
CA ALA A 8 -20.41 13.60 -13.09
C ALA A 8 -21.35 14.78 -12.83
N HIS A 9 -20.80 15.90 -12.39
CA HIS A 9 -21.53 17.15 -12.22
C HIS A 9 -21.37 18.08 -13.45
N PRO A 10 -22.31 19.00 -13.66
CA PRO A 10 -22.26 19.93 -14.78
C PRO A 10 -21.05 20.87 -14.79
N ASP A 11 -20.43 21.10 -13.63
CA ASP A 11 -19.22 21.90 -13.44
C ASP A 11 -17.91 21.15 -13.82
N GLY A 12 -18.04 19.89 -14.28
CA GLY A 12 -16.92 19.04 -14.63
C GLY A 12 -16.31 18.27 -13.45
N SER A 13 -16.81 18.48 -12.22
CA SER A 13 -16.39 17.71 -11.07
C SER A 13 -16.99 16.29 -11.07
N MET A 14 -16.28 15.34 -10.44
CA MET A 14 -16.72 13.96 -10.34
C MET A 14 -16.97 13.58 -8.88
N GLU A 15 -18.17 13.09 -8.61
CA GLU A 15 -18.54 12.54 -7.30
C GLU A 15 -18.40 11.02 -7.32
N VAL A 16 -17.71 10.48 -6.32
CA VAL A 16 -17.54 9.05 -6.11
C VAL A 16 -17.97 8.69 -4.69
N ARG A 17 -18.86 7.70 -4.56
CA ARG A 17 -19.28 7.15 -3.27
C ARG A 17 -18.73 5.74 -3.11
N VAL A 18 -18.02 5.51 -2.01
CA VAL A 18 -17.36 4.24 -1.72
C VAL A 18 -17.65 3.79 -0.30
N SER A 19 -17.65 2.48 -0.10
CA SER A 19 -17.63 1.86 1.23
C SER A 19 -16.24 1.34 1.53
N VAL A 20 -15.71 1.72 2.69
CA VAL A 20 -14.37 1.40 3.18
C VAL A 20 -14.51 0.51 4.40
N GLY A 21 -13.90 -0.67 4.39
CA GLY A 21 -14.07 -1.68 5.44
C GLY A 21 -12.80 -2.44 5.81
N THR A 22 -11.66 -2.14 5.16
CA THR A 22 -10.37 -2.78 5.44
C THR A 22 -9.24 -1.76 5.50
N SER A 23 -8.10 -2.13 6.08
CA SER A 23 -6.90 -1.28 6.08
C SER A 23 -6.40 -0.99 4.66
N GLU A 24 -6.57 -1.93 3.74
CA GLU A 24 -6.24 -1.77 2.33
C GLU A 24 -7.17 -0.77 1.65
N ASP A 25 -8.47 -0.81 1.97
CA ASP A 25 -9.42 0.20 1.48
C ASP A 25 -9.04 1.62 1.97
N LEU A 26 -8.57 1.75 3.22
CA LEU A 26 -8.06 3.03 3.74
C LEU A 26 -6.83 3.51 2.96
N TRP A 27 -5.93 2.59 2.58
CA TRP A 27 -4.78 2.90 1.75
C TRP A 27 -5.19 3.37 0.35
N HIS A 28 -6.10 2.67 -0.29
CA HIS A 28 -6.63 3.09 -1.59
C HIS A 28 -7.31 4.45 -1.49
N LEU A 29 -8.10 4.67 -0.45
CA LEU A 29 -8.76 5.96 -0.22
C LEU A 29 -7.73 7.08 0.04
N TYR A 30 -6.66 6.79 0.80
CA TYR A 30 -5.57 7.72 1.03
C TYR A 30 -4.89 8.15 -0.28
N ASN A 31 -4.65 7.20 -1.20
CA ASN A 31 -4.06 7.50 -2.51
C ASN A 31 -5.05 8.15 -3.48
N PHE A 32 -6.33 7.95 -3.28
CA PHE A 32 -7.38 8.52 -4.11
C PHE A 32 -7.69 9.98 -3.77
N ILE A 33 -7.72 10.34 -2.48
CA ILE A 33 -8.04 11.71 -2.02
C ILE A 33 -6.80 12.60 -2.15
N LEU A 34 -7.00 13.81 -2.68
CA LEU A 34 -5.99 14.84 -2.82
C LEU A 34 -6.36 16.09 -2.02
N VAL A 35 -5.37 16.94 -1.77
CA VAL A 35 -5.61 18.27 -1.19
C VAL A 35 -6.50 19.08 -2.15
N GLY A 36 -7.54 19.73 -1.59
CA GLY A 36 -8.54 20.48 -2.35
C GLY A 36 -9.79 19.69 -2.74
N ASP A 37 -9.79 18.36 -2.60
CA ASP A 37 -11.00 17.55 -2.78
C ASP A 37 -12.02 17.81 -1.68
N LEU A 38 -13.31 17.55 -1.95
CA LEU A 38 -14.36 17.59 -0.93
C LEU A 38 -14.64 16.16 -0.46
N VAL A 39 -14.60 15.94 0.85
CA VAL A 39 -14.88 14.65 1.46
C VAL A 39 -16.04 14.77 2.42
N LEU A 40 -17.09 13.97 2.20
CA LEU A 40 -18.25 13.89 3.09
C LEU A 40 -18.31 12.48 3.69
N THR A 41 -18.34 12.43 5.02
CA THR A 41 -18.53 11.18 5.77
C THR A 41 -19.21 11.44 7.12
N LYS A 42 -19.64 10.36 7.77
CA LYS A 42 -20.20 10.41 9.13
C LYS A 42 -19.09 10.55 10.15
N THR A 43 -19.21 11.52 11.04
CA THR A 43 -18.27 11.72 12.14
C THR A 43 -18.99 11.88 13.47
N ARG A 44 -18.35 11.44 14.55
CA ARG A 44 -18.87 11.69 15.92
C ARG A 44 -18.34 13.01 16.44
N ARG A 45 -19.24 13.84 16.96
CA ARG A 45 -18.85 15.12 17.51
C ARG A 45 -19.56 15.43 18.83
N LYS A 46 -18.81 16.05 19.73
CA LYS A 46 -19.33 16.63 20.96
C LYS A 46 -19.99 17.96 20.61
N VAL A 47 -21.30 18.03 20.78
CA VAL A 47 -22.08 19.24 20.56
C VAL A 47 -22.51 19.75 21.92
N SER A 48 -22.15 21.00 22.24
CA SER A 48 -22.60 21.66 23.48
C SER A 48 -23.98 22.33 23.22
N ARG A 49 -24.98 21.95 23.98
CA ARG A 49 -26.25 22.63 24.00
C ARG A 49 -26.41 23.33 25.35
N GLU A 50 -26.79 24.59 25.31
CA GLU A 50 -27.22 25.32 26.49
C GLU A 50 -28.64 24.87 26.86
N ASN A 51 -28.81 24.27 28.03
CA ASN A 51 -30.12 23.90 28.55
C ASN A 51 -30.84 25.16 29.03
N ALA A 52 -32.16 25.11 29.16
CA ALA A 52 -32.99 26.19 29.64
C ALA A 52 -32.58 26.76 31.02
N LEU A 53 -31.68 26.12 31.73
CA LEU A 53 -31.09 26.49 33.00
C LEU A 53 -29.66 27.09 32.87
N GLY A 54 -29.17 27.40 31.67
CA GLY A 54 -27.84 27.97 31.44
C GLY A 54 -26.67 27.01 31.62
N THR A 55 -26.91 25.71 31.82
CA THR A 55 -25.86 24.68 31.93
C THR A 55 -25.55 24.11 30.55
N LEU A 56 -24.24 24.07 30.16
CA LEU A 56 -23.75 23.47 28.95
C LEU A 56 -23.76 21.94 29.09
N ALA A 57 -24.78 21.29 28.54
CA ALA A 57 -24.78 19.85 28.39
C ALA A 57 -24.09 19.47 27.06
N ALA A 58 -23.06 18.64 27.16
CA ALA A 58 -22.33 18.15 25.98
C ALA A 58 -22.87 16.77 25.58
N GLU A 59 -23.39 16.66 24.36
CA GLU A 59 -23.92 15.42 23.79
C GLU A 59 -23.08 15.02 22.58
N MET A 60 -22.79 13.71 22.47
CA MET A 60 -22.09 13.15 21.29
C MET A 60 -23.12 12.87 20.20
N LYS A 61 -22.99 13.58 19.07
CA LYS A 61 -23.86 13.39 17.89
C LYS A 61 -23.10 12.86 16.70
N MET A 62 -23.78 12.03 15.93
CA MET A 62 -23.32 11.63 14.60
C MET A 62 -23.76 12.68 13.60
N LEU A 63 -22.80 13.26 12.88
CA LEU A 63 -23.02 14.31 11.89
C LEU A 63 -22.41 13.90 10.56
N ASN A 64 -23.07 14.26 9.47
CA ASN A 64 -22.47 14.23 8.14
C ASN A 64 -21.76 15.56 7.93
N LEU A 65 -20.45 15.55 7.73
CA LEU A 65 -19.67 16.74 7.45
C LEU A 65 -18.97 16.64 6.10
N GLU A 66 -19.06 17.71 5.34
CA GLU A 66 -18.34 17.87 4.08
C GLU A 66 -17.17 18.82 4.30
N VAL A 67 -15.96 18.28 4.07
CA VAL A 67 -14.72 18.99 4.39
C VAL A 67 -13.88 19.12 3.13
N GLU A 68 -13.42 20.33 2.81
CA GLU A 68 -12.37 20.56 1.83
C GLU A 68 -11.03 20.16 2.44
N VAL A 69 -10.37 19.20 1.82
CA VAL A 69 -9.15 18.57 2.33
C VAL A 69 -7.98 19.56 2.30
N LYS A 70 -7.28 19.69 3.44
CA LYS A 70 -6.02 20.44 3.56
C LYS A 70 -4.84 19.57 3.89
N GLN A 71 -5.04 18.52 4.68
CA GLN A 71 -4.01 17.57 5.06
C GLN A 71 -4.62 16.19 5.27
N ILE A 72 -3.85 15.15 4.91
CA ILE A 72 -4.26 13.76 5.06
C ILE A 72 -3.14 13.01 5.77
N ALA A 73 -3.49 12.24 6.80
CA ALA A 73 -2.58 11.34 7.50
C ALA A 73 -3.15 9.92 7.49
N PHE A 74 -2.34 8.97 7.07
CA PHE A 74 -2.70 7.55 6.98
C PHE A 74 -1.98 6.74 8.05
N THR A 75 -2.73 5.88 8.71
CA THR A 75 -2.23 4.74 9.48
C THR A 75 -3.01 3.49 9.05
N PRO A 76 -2.50 2.27 9.26
CA PRO A 76 -3.22 1.06 8.88
C PRO A 76 -4.62 0.92 9.48
N ASP A 77 -4.87 1.55 10.62
CA ASP A 77 -6.14 1.44 11.37
C ASP A 77 -7.09 2.61 11.10
N GLU A 78 -6.56 3.78 10.70
CA GLU A 78 -7.37 4.99 10.48
C GLU A 78 -6.79 5.94 9.44
N LEU A 79 -7.68 6.63 8.76
CA LEU A 79 -7.37 7.74 7.86
C LEU A 79 -7.90 9.03 8.47
N ARG A 80 -7.00 9.98 8.75
CA ARG A 80 -7.34 11.31 9.27
C ARG A 80 -7.27 12.33 8.16
N ILE A 81 -8.36 13.05 7.96
CA ILE A 81 -8.49 14.12 6.97
C ILE A 81 -8.75 15.42 7.69
N GLN A 82 -7.79 16.32 7.64
CA GLN A 82 -7.95 17.67 8.20
C GLN A 82 -8.32 18.63 7.08
N GLY A 83 -9.26 19.52 7.36
CA GLY A 83 -9.70 20.49 6.38
C GLY A 83 -10.73 21.47 6.91
N VAL A 84 -11.40 22.15 5.98
CA VAL A 84 -12.35 23.23 6.26
C VAL A 84 -13.76 22.78 5.88
N ASN A 85 -14.70 22.90 6.80
CA ASN A 85 -16.10 22.56 6.53
C ASN A 85 -16.68 23.47 5.44
N LYS A 86 -17.21 22.88 4.37
CA LYS A 86 -17.89 23.56 3.26
C LYS A 86 -19.40 23.30 3.27
N GLY A 87 -19.82 22.23 3.93
CA GLY A 87 -21.24 21.88 4.02
C GLY A 87 -21.99 22.78 5.01
N GLU A 88 -23.26 23.04 4.71
CA GLU A 88 -24.18 23.68 5.65
C GLU A 88 -24.60 22.68 6.72
N ASN A 89 -24.35 23.01 7.99
CA ASN A 89 -24.74 22.19 9.12
C ASN A 89 -25.16 23.06 10.31
N VAL A 90 -26.23 22.65 10.99
CA VAL A 90 -26.77 23.39 12.16
C VAL A 90 -25.76 23.47 13.32
N PHE A 91 -24.85 22.48 13.42
CA PHE A 91 -23.93 22.34 14.56
C PHE A 91 -22.51 22.80 14.26
N VAL A 92 -22.18 23.04 12.98
CA VAL A 92 -20.84 23.35 12.54
C VAL A 92 -20.88 24.50 11.54
N LYS A 93 -20.20 25.59 11.87
CA LYS A 93 -20.12 26.78 10.99
C LYS A 93 -19.32 26.40 9.72
N THR A 94 -19.80 26.87 8.57
CA THR A 94 -19.04 26.87 7.32
C THR A 94 -17.75 27.64 7.51
N GLY A 95 -16.63 27.13 7.00
CA GLY A 95 -15.29 27.71 7.19
C GLY A 95 -14.56 27.24 8.46
N ALA A 96 -15.20 26.49 9.34
CA ALA A 96 -14.54 25.95 10.54
C ALA A 96 -13.61 24.76 10.19
N HIS A 97 -12.45 24.70 10.84
CA HIS A 97 -11.53 23.59 10.71
C HIS A 97 -12.06 22.33 11.37
N HIS A 98 -11.93 21.20 10.67
CA HIS A 98 -12.36 19.89 11.12
C HIS A 98 -11.41 18.80 10.75
N THR A 99 -11.35 17.77 11.61
CA THR A 99 -10.70 16.50 11.32
C THR A 99 -11.77 15.41 11.21
N LEU A 100 -11.85 14.79 10.03
CA LEU A 100 -12.61 13.56 9.81
C LEU A 100 -11.70 12.38 10.11
N THR A 101 -12.18 11.39 10.83
CA THR A 101 -11.45 10.14 11.07
C THR A 101 -12.29 9.01 10.50
N ILE A 102 -11.70 8.25 9.58
CA ILE A 102 -12.31 7.10 8.93
C ILE A 102 -11.56 5.86 9.43
N HIS A 103 -12.29 4.90 9.97
CA HIS A 103 -11.75 3.64 10.49
C HIS A 103 -12.02 2.49 9.52
N ALA A 104 -11.13 1.49 9.52
CA ALA A 104 -11.32 0.29 8.74
C ALA A 104 -12.53 -0.54 9.20
N ASN A 105 -12.87 -0.48 10.51
CA ASN A 105 -13.97 -1.25 11.08
C ASN A 105 -14.71 -0.41 12.15
N PRO A 106 -16.05 -0.31 12.13
CA PRO A 106 -17.00 -0.86 11.14
C PRO A 106 -16.89 -0.16 9.77
N PRO A 107 -17.37 -0.81 8.68
CA PRO A 107 -17.36 -0.23 7.35
C PRO A 107 -18.07 1.12 7.31
N GLN A 108 -17.45 2.10 6.67
CA GLN A 108 -17.95 3.46 6.55
C GLN A 108 -18.16 3.86 5.09
N GLU A 109 -19.22 4.63 4.85
CA GLU A 109 -19.44 5.26 3.55
C GLU A 109 -18.71 6.60 3.51
N VAL A 110 -18.00 6.81 2.41
CA VAL A 110 -17.25 8.03 2.13
C VAL A 110 -17.63 8.51 0.74
N LYS A 111 -18.00 9.79 0.65
CA LYS A 111 -18.23 10.47 -0.61
C LYS A 111 -17.06 11.39 -0.86
N VAL A 112 -16.46 11.28 -2.02
CA VAL A 112 -15.34 12.13 -2.48
C VAL A 112 -15.76 12.84 -3.74
N THR A 113 -15.66 14.17 -3.76
CA THR A 113 -15.91 15.00 -4.95
C THR A 113 -14.60 15.62 -5.40
N LYS A 114 -14.19 15.30 -6.61
CA LYS A 114 -12.94 15.77 -7.25
C LYS A 114 -13.24 16.82 -8.30
N ARG A 115 -12.50 17.92 -8.25
CA ARG A 115 -12.59 18.98 -9.26
C ARG A 115 -11.93 18.60 -10.59
N GLU A 116 -10.82 17.87 -10.51
CA GLU A 116 -10.09 17.34 -11.66
C GLU A 116 -10.19 15.82 -11.67
N TRP A 117 -10.68 15.26 -12.75
CA TRP A 117 -10.75 13.81 -12.95
C TRP A 117 -9.78 13.41 -14.05
N ASP A 118 -8.79 12.59 -13.71
CA ASP A 118 -7.74 12.13 -14.62
C ASP A 118 -7.72 10.59 -14.76
N SER A 119 -6.90 10.11 -15.70
CA SER A 119 -6.73 8.67 -15.94
C SER A 119 -6.23 7.91 -14.72
N MET A 120 -5.40 8.56 -13.88
CA MET A 120 -4.89 7.94 -12.67
C MET A 120 -5.96 7.80 -11.59
N CYS A 121 -6.90 8.75 -11.49
CA CYS A 121 -8.06 8.63 -10.61
C CYS A 121 -8.94 7.44 -11.01
N GLU A 122 -9.15 7.25 -12.34
CA GLU A 122 -9.90 6.12 -12.88
C GLU A 122 -9.21 4.78 -12.58
N ASP A 123 -7.91 4.69 -12.86
CA ASP A 123 -7.11 3.48 -12.62
C ASP A 123 -7.10 3.12 -11.13
N ARG A 124 -6.87 4.11 -10.25
CA ARG A 124 -6.89 3.91 -8.79
C ARG A 124 -8.25 3.45 -8.29
N LEU A 125 -9.32 4.01 -8.83
CA LEU A 125 -10.67 3.59 -8.45
C LEU A 125 -10.95 2.16 -8.90
N LYS A 126 -10.53 1.77 -10.11
CA LYS A 126 -10.63 0.39 -10.62
C LYS A 126 -9.84 -0.57 -9.75
N ASP A 127 -8.55 -0.30 -9.52
CA ASP A 127 -7.68 -1.12 -8.68
C ASP A 127 -8.25 -1.29 -7.26
N ALA A 128 -8.76 -0.21 -6.67
CA ALA A 128 -9.34 -0.24 -5.34
C ALA A 128 -10.64 -1.05 -5.24
N CYS A 129 -11.40 -1.15 -6.32
CA CYS A 129 -12.68 -1.86 -6.38
C CYS A 129 -12.55 -3.28 -6.93
N ASP A 130 -11.38 -3.66 -7.46
CA ASP A 130 -11.13 -5.01 -7.93
C ASP A 130 -10.97 -5.97 -6.74
N GLU A 131 -11.92 -6.91 -6.62
CA GLU A 131 -11.89 -7.94 -5.57
C GLU A 131 -10.90 -9.06 -5.88
N SER A 132 -10.53 -9.27 -7.14
CA SER A 132 -9.60 -10.33 -7.56
C SER A 132 -8.15 -10.04 -7.16
N GLY A 133 -7.77 -8.77 -7.06
CA GLY A 133 -6.44 -8.29 -6.66
C GLY A 133 -6.15 -8.32 -5.16
N LYS A 134 -7.14 -8.55 -4.32
CA LYS A 134 -7.01 -8.59 -2.83
C LYS A 134 -6.47 -9.94 -2.35
N ALA A 135 -5.28 -10.33 -2.83
CA ALA A 135 -4.59 -11.51 -2.34
C ALA A 135 -3.82 -11.15 -1.06
N ASP A 136 -4.45 -11.32 0.08
CA ASP A 136 -3.76 -11.17 1.35
C ASP A 136 -2.82 -12.36 1.57
N THR A 137 -1.53 -12.05 1.68
CA THR A 137 -0.50 -13.00 2.06
C THR A 137 -0.06 -12.68 3.48
N ALA A 138 -0.04 -13.68 4.33
CA ALA A 138 0.58 -13.58 5.65
C ALA A 138 1.98 -14.16 5.63
N ALA A 139 2.93 -13.54 6.32
CA ALA A 139 4.27 -14.07 6.47
C ALA A 139 4.66 -14.11 7.95
N VAL A 140 5.30 -15.20 8.36
CA VAL A 140 5.91 -15.34 9.68
C VAL A 140 7.41 -15.47 9.49
N LEU A 141 8.15 -14.42 9.82
CA LEU A 141 9.61 -14.44 9.86
C LEU A 141 10.03 -14.89 11.25
N MET A 142 10.81 -15.96 11.36
CA MET A 142 11.14 -16.52 12.65
C MET A 142 12.57 -17.03 12.76
N SER A 143 13.12 -16.86 13.94
CA SER A 143 14.31 -17.56 14.44
C SER A 143 14.03 -18.02 15.88
N PHE A 144 14.94 -18.80 16.48
CA PHE A 144 14.73 -19.21 17.85
C PHE A 144 14.69 -18.00 18.81
N GLY A 145 13.52 -17.77 19.41
CA GLY A 145 13.27 -16.69 20.37
C GLY A 145 12.70 -15.42 19.77
N GLU A 146 12.68 -15.28 18.46
CA GLU A 146 12.09 -14.13 17.77
C GLU A 146 11.16 -14.57 16.66
N ALA A 147 9.98 -13.97 16.59
CA ALA A 147 9.08 -14.11 15.45
C ALA A 147 8.36 -12.80 15.14
N GLN A 148 8.07 -12.58 13.88
CA GLN A 148 7.30 -11.44 13.41
C GLN A 148 6.18 -11.94 12.50
N VAL A 149 4.95 -11.53 12.80
CA VAL A 149 3.79 -11.79 11.94
C VAL A 149 3.55 -10.54 11.08
N ILE A 150 3.63 -10.70 9.78
CA ILE A 150 3.53 -9.62 8.80
C ILE A 150 2.39 -9.94 7.85
N LEU A 151 1.51 -8.98 7.62
CA LEU A 151 0.55 -9.03 6.52
C LEU A 151 1.14 -8.32 5.31
N VAL A 152 1.11 -9.00 4.17
CA VAL A 152 1.56 -8.48 2.88
C VAL A 152 0.33 -8.34 2.00
N THR A 153 0.03 -7.10 1.65
CA THR A 153 -1.02 -6.74 0.69
C THR A 153 -0.37 -6.22 -0.59
N SER A 154 -1.15 -6.01 -1.62
CA SER A 154 -0.67 -5.36 -2.86
C SER A 154 -0.17 -3.93 -2.61
N ALA A 155 -0.65 -3.29 -1.55
CA ALA A 155 -0.42 -1.88 -1.26
C ALA A 155 0.70 -1.64 -0.23
N PHE A 156 0.85 -2.51 0.77
CA PHE A 156 1.82 -2.31 1.86
C PHE A 156 2.14 -3.59 2.63
N MET A 157 3.23 -3.55 3.38
CA MET A 157 3.62 -4.57 4.34
C MET A 157 3.40 -4.03 5.75
N HIS A 158 2.71 -4.79 6.59
CA HIS A 158 2.41 -4.37 7.96
C HIS A 158 2.79 -5.43 8.97
N ILE A 159 3.70 -5.08 9.89
CA ILE A 159 4.06 -5.93 11.03
C ILE A 159 2.93 -5.85 12.06
N LYS A 160 2.19 -6.94 12.23
CA LYS A 160 1.07 -7.04 13.17
C LYS A 160 1.51 -7.43 14.57
N ALA A 161 2.49 -8.29 14.68
CA ALA A 161 3.01 -8.74 15.96
C ALA A 161 4.51 -9.01 15.90
N LYS A 162 5.20 -8.67 16.99
CA LYS A 162 6.58 -9.09 17.27
C LYS A 162 6.55 -9.91 18.55
N ILE A 163 7.14 -11.10 18.49
CA ILE A 163 7.21 -12.05 19.58
C ILE A 163 8.68 -12.23 19.94
N GLU A 164 9.03 -11.99 21.20
CA GLU A 164 10.37 -12.18 21.75
C GLU A 164 10.28 -13.06 22.99
N VAL A 165 10.93 -14.21 22.96
CA VAL A 165 10.97 -15.17 24.07
C VAL A 165 12.40 -15.60 24.31
N THR A 166 12.88 -15.42 25.51
CA THR A 166 14.21 -15.92 25.90
C THR A 166 14.23 -17.43 25.91
N ILE A 167 15.03 -18.05 25.04
CA ILE A 167 15.21 -19.50 24.99
C ILE A 167 16.38 -19.91 25.87
N ALA A 168 16.16 -20.89 26.73
CA ALA A 168 17.19 -21.41 27.63
C ALA A 168 18.37 -22.01 26.82
N LYS A 169 19.60 -21.73 27.27
CA LYS A 169 20.81 -22.26 26.66
C LYS A 169 20.86 -23.79 26.77
N LYS A 170 21.43 -24.46 25.80
CA LYS A 170 21.57 -25.91 25.77
C LYS A 170 22.67 -26.32 26.78
N HIS A 171 22.30 -26.61 28.03
CA HIS A 171 23.18 -27.25 29.01
C HIS A 171 22.96 -28.77 28.96
N LYS A 172 24.01 -29.56 29.19
CA LYS A 172 23.98 -31.04 29.17
C LYS A 172 22.99 -31.69 30.16
N SER A 173 22.55 -30.95 31.18
CA SER A 173 21.66 -31.45 32.24
C SER A 173 20.19 -30.98 32.14
N ASP A 174 19.84 -30.04 31.27
CA ASP A 174 18.55 -29.33 31.34
C ASP A 174 17.82 -29.17 29.97
N GLY A 175 17.75 -30.24 29.20
CA GLY A 175 17.00 -30.28 27.96
C GLY A 175 15.52 -29.86 28.10
N LYS A 176 14.90 -30.27 29.22
CA LYS A 176 13.49 -29.98 29.52
C LYS A 176 13.17 -28.48 29.64
N ALA A 177 14.08 -27.67 30.20
CA ALA A 177 13.87 -26.23 30.31
C ALA A 177 13.90 -25.53 28.95
N ARG A 178 14.79 -25.99 28.05
CA ARG A 178 14.87 -25.49 26.68
C ARG A 178 13.60 -25.86 25.89
N ASP A 179 13.18 -27.12 25.96
CA ASP A 179 12.00 -27.60 25.24
C ASP A 179 10.74 -26.85 25.66
N LYS A 180 10.55 -26.60 26.95
CA LYS A 180 9.47 -25.76 27.47
C LYS A 180 9.53 -24.31 26.98
N SER A 181 10.73 -23.73 26.85
CA SER A 181 10.87 -22.37 26.34
C SER A 181 10.57 -22.29 24.82
N ILE A 182 10.93 -23.32 24.05
CA ILE A 182 10.61 -23.44 22.63
C ILE A 182 9.09 -23.62 22.44
N GLU A 183 8.48 -24.52 23.24
CA GLU A 183 7.04 -24.75 23.20
C GLU A 183 6.26 -23.44 23.52
N ARG A 184 6.70 -22.71 24.53
CA ARG A 184 6.13 -21.39 24.87
C ARG A 184 6.26 -20.40 23.70
N PHE A 185 7.42 -20.35 23.06
CA PHE A 185 7.67 -19.51 21.89
C PHE A 185 6.75 -19.86 20.73
N PHE A 186 6.62 -21.15 20.39
CA PHE A 186 5.74 -21.62 19.33
C PHE A 186 4.27 -21.34 19.64
N LYS A 187 3.85 -21.54 20.91
CA LYS A 187 2.50 -21.22 21.33
C LYS A 187 2.18 -19.73 21.13
N GLN A 188 3.05 -18.83 21.60
CA GLN A 188 2.85 -17.39 21.44
C GLN A 188 2.85 -16.97 19.97
N SER A 189 3.70 -17.59 19.13
CA SER A 189 3.74 -17.34 17.69
C SER A 189 2.45 -17.81 16.99
N LEU A 190 1.92 -18.98 17.41
CA LEU A 190 0.64 -19.47 16.88
C LEU A 190 -0.54 -18.62 17.34
N ASP A 191 -0.57 -18.22 18.61
CA ASP A 191 -1.62 -17.33 19.14
C ASP A 191 -1.64 -15.98 18.40
N ALA A 192 -0.45 -15.41 18.13
CA ALA A 192 -0.34 -14.20 17.33
C ALA A 192 -0.80 -14.39 15.88
N LEU A 193 -0.43 -15.51 15.26
CA LEU A 193 -0.87 -15.85 13.90
C LEU A 193 -2.40 -15.96 13.83
N VAL A 194 -3.01 -16.67 14.76
CA VAL A 194 -4.47 -16.86 14.84
C VAL A 194 -5.20 -15.54 15.12
N THR A 195 -4.61 -14.67 15.92
CA THR A 195 -5.23 -13.37 16.28
C THR A 195 -5.22 -12.39 15.11
N HIS A 196 -4.15 -12.39 14.30
CA HIS A 196 -3.93 -11.34 13.31
C HIS A 196 -4.19 -11.77 11.86
N VAL A 197 -4.29 -13.06 11.58
CA VAL A 197 -4.49 -13.59 10.23
C VAL A 197 -5.90 -14.12 10.06
N ALA A 198 -6.66 -13.55 9.14
CA ALA A 198 -7.98 -14.03 8.75
C ALA A 198 -7.81 -15.11 7.67
N PHE A 199 -7.81 -16.38 8.08
CA PHE A 199 -7.55 -17.53 7.20
C PHE A 199 -8.57 -17.72 6.08
N ASP A 200 -9.80 -17.23 6.25
CA ASP A 200 -10.86 -17.21 5.22
C ASP A 200 -10.48 -16.33 4.03
N LYS A 201 -9.79 -15.21 4.27
CA LYS A 201 -9.40 -14.22 3.27
C LYS A 201 -7.97 -14.39 2.77
N THR A 202 -7.08 -14.94 3.61
CA THR A 202 -5.67 -15.13 3.28
C THR A 202 -5.50 -16.27 2.29
N LYS A 203 -4.81 -16.04 1.19
CA LYS A 203 -4.53 -17.03 0.15
C LYS A 203 -3.25 -17.84 0.42
N LEU A 204 -2.26 -17.22 1.05
CA LEU A 204 -0.95 -17.81 1.28
C LEU A 204 -0.39 -17.41 2.65
N VAL A 205 0.19 -18.38 3.37
CA VAL A 205 0.89 -18.15 4.64
C VAL A 205 2.33 -18.62 4.49
N LEU A 206 3.27 -17.68 4.49
CA LEU A 206 4.69 -17.97 4.38
C LEU A 206 5.30 -18.18 5.76
N LEU A 207 5.94 -19.33 5.97
CA LEU A 207 6.78 -19.57 7.15
C LEU A 207 8.23 -19.45 6.74
N CYS A 208 8.89 -18.37 7.16
CA CYS A 208 10.23 -18.02 6.72
C CYS A 208 11.23 -18.10 7.87
N SER A 209 12.33 -18.81 7.68
CA SER A 209 13.43 -18.83 8.65
C SER A 209 14.77 -19.11 7.98
N PRO A 210 15.89 -18.62 8.57
CA PRO A 210 17.23 -18.96 8.11
C PRO A 210 17.62 -20.43 8.39
N GLY A 211 17.06 -21.02 9.44
CA GLY A 211 17.32 -22.41 9.87
C GLY A 211 16.09 -23.30 9.79
N HIS A 212 16.05 -24.32 10.64
CA HIS A 212 14.97 -25.33 10.69
C HIS A 212 13.76 -24.96 11.53
N VAL A 213 13.74 -23.76 12.09
CA VAL A 213 12.67 -23.32 13.01
C VAL A 213 11.29 -23.36 12.33
N ARG A 214 11.21 -23.05 11.03
CA ARG A 214 9.96 -23.08 10.27
C ARG A 214 9.36 -24.48 10.16
N GLU A 215 10.21 -25.51 9.98
CA GLU A 215 9.77 -26.90 9.92
C GLU A 215 9.26 -27.37 11.28
N GLU A 216 9.99 -27.05 12.37
CA GLU A 216 9.60 -27.38 13.74
C GLU A 216 8.29 -26.66 14.13
N PHE A 217 8.18 -25.38 13.79
CA PHE A 217 6.96 -24.60 14.01
C PHE A 217 5.78 -25.14 13.20
N TYR A 218 5.97 -25.48 11.92
CA TYR A 218 4.92 -26.07 11.10
C TYR A 218 4.42 -27.41 11.68
N ALA A 219 5.35 -28.27 12.13
CA ALA A 219 5.00 -29.52 12.79
C ALA A 219 4.17 -29.28 14.07
N TYR A 220 4.57 -28.30 14.89
CA TYR A 220 3.82 -27.88 16.07
C TYR A 220 2.43 -27.35 15.72
N VAL A 221 2.32 -26.46 14.74
CA VAL A 221 1.03 -25.92 14.27
C VAL A 221 0.10 -27.05 13.82
N LYS A 222 0.62 -27.99 13.04
CA LYS A 222 -0.15 -29.15 12.55
C LYS A 222 -0.66 -30.01 13.70
N GLU A 223 0.20 -30.33 14.68
CA GLU A 223 -0.16 -31.16 15.83
C GLU A 223 -1.22 -30.49 16.69
N VAL A 224 -1.03 -29.21 17.04
CA VAL A 224 -1.95 -28.48 17.92
C VAL A 224 -3.31 -28.25 17.21
N SER A 225 -3.28 -27.87 15.93
CA SER A 225 -4.50 -27.59 15.17
C SER A 225 -5.31 -28.86 14.85
N GLN A 226 -4.65 -30.02 14.70
CA GLN A 226 -5.33 -31.30 14.47
C GLN A 226 -6.12 -31.76 15.70
N ARG A 227 -5.66 -31.42 16.90
CA ARG A 227 -6.34 -31.78 18.17
C ARG A 227 -7.53 -30.88 18.49
N ALA A 228 -7.66 -29.75 17.80
CA ALA A 228 -8.75 -28.82 18.03
C ALA A 228 -10.03 -29.29 17.33
N GLU A 229 -11.09 -29.49 18.08
CA GLU A 229 -12.40 -29.87 17.54
C GLU A 229 -13.11 -28.69 16.91
N ASN A 230 -13.03 -27.50 17.51
CA ASN A 230 -13.70 -26.27 17.08
C ASN A 230 -12.84 -25.03 17.36
N GLY A 231 -13.25 -23.88 16.79
CA GLY A 231 -12.64 -22.58 17.04
C GLY A 231 -11.51 -22.22 16.07
N PRO A 232 -10.75 -21.13 16.37
CA PRO A 232 -9.76 -20.58 15.44
C PRO A 232 -8.63 -21.55 15.06
N LEU A 233 -8.24 -22.44 15.97
CA LEU A 233 -7.22 -23.47 15.67
C LEU A 233 -7.73 -24.51 14.66
N ARG A 234 -9.02 -24.79 14.65
CA ARG A 234 -9.61 -25.66 13.62
C ARG A 234 -9.58 -25.02 12.24
N GLU A 235 -9.76 -23.69 12.16
CA GLU A 235 -9.61 -22.95 10.91
C GLU A 235 -8.17 -23.03 10.37
N VAL A 236 -7.16 -22.96 11.25
CA VAL A 236 -5.77 -23.17 10.86
C VAL A 236 -5.59 -24.56 10.24
N TYR A 237 -6.14 -25.60 10.85
CA TYR A 237 -6.05 -26.97 10.33
C TYR A 237 -6.64 -27.10 8.91
N LEU A 238 -7.81 -26.53 8.69
CA LEU A 238 -8.49 -26.56 7.38
C LEU A 238 -7.72 -25.80 6.30
N ASN A 239 -6.88 -24.84 6.70
CA ASN A 239 -6.10 -23.99 5.81
C ASN A 239 -4.61 -24.37 5.76
N LEU A 240 -4.19 -25.53 6.28
CA LEU A 240 -2.77 -25.97 6.25
C LEU A 240 -2.20 -26.04 4.82
N SER A 241 -3.02 -26.27 3.81
CA SER A 241 -2.62 -26.27 2.40
C SER A 241 -2.12 -24.91 1.91
N LYS A 242 -2.49 -23.81 2.60
CA LYS A 242 -2.04 -22.45 2.29
C LYS A 242 -0.65 -22.15 2.86
N PHE A 243 -0.11 -23.00 3.72
CA PHE A 243 1.20 -22.80 4.31
C PHE A 243 2.31 -23.19 3.34
N LEU A 244 3.30 -22.32 3.21
CA LEU A 244 4.50 -22.55 2.43
C LEU A 244 5.74 -22.23 3.26
N LEU A 245 6.67 -23.21 3.32
CA LEU A 245 7.92 -23.08 4.05
C LEU A 245 9.00 -22.54 3.12
N VAL A 246 9.57 -21.39 3.46
CA VAL A 246 10.58 -20.72 2.63
C VAL A 246 11.84 -20.50 3.46
N LYS A 247 13.00 -20.86 2.89
CA LYS A 247 14.30 -20.57 3.49
C LYS A 247 14.70 -19.15 3.12
N VAL A 248 15.09 -18.37 4.12
CA VAL A 248 15.53 -16.97 3.94
C VAL A 248 16.88 -16.77 4.64
N SER A 249 17.61 -15.74 4.24
CA SER A 249 18.90 -15.41 4.82
C SER A 249 18.76 -14.69 6.18
N SER A 250 17.67 -13.97 6.41
CA SER A 250 17.46 -13.17 7.63
C SER A 250 15.99 -13.14 8.07
N THR A 251 15.74 -12.76 9.32
CA THR A 251 14.39 -12.56 9.90
C THR A 251 13.91 -11.11 9.79
N THR A 252 14.55 -10.32 8.97
CA THR A 252 14.22 -8.92 8.71
C THR A 252 13.32 -8.79 7.46
N ILE A 253 12.90 -7.57 7.16
CA ILE A 253 12.14 -7.26 5.93
C ILE A 253 12.90 -7.68 4.66
N SER A 254 14.26 -7.66 4.69
CA SER A 254 15.07 -8.17 3.57
C SER A 254 14.85 -9.66 3.32
N GLY A 255 14.73 -10.49 4.38
CA GLY A 255 14.39 -11.91 4.24
C GLY A 255 12.97 -12.12 3.72
N LEU A 256 12.04 -11.24 4.05
CA LEU A 256 10.69 -11.29 3.46
C LEU A 256 10.74 -11.00 1.94
N LYS A 257 11.53 -10.01 1.52
CA LYS A 257 11.74 -9.71 0.10
C LYS A 257 12.32 -10.93 -0.64
N GLU A 258 13.34 -11.58 -0.06
CA GLU A 258 13.93 -12.81 -0.59
C GLU A 258 12.86 -13.92 -0.72
N ALA A 259 12.00 -14.10 0.31
CA ALA A 259 10.92 -15.07 0.26
C ALA A 259 9.89 -14.78 -0.84
N LEU A 260 9.52 -13.51 -1.04
CA LEU A 260 8.58 -13.12 -2.08
C LEU A 260 9.14 -13.24 -3.49
N SER A 261 10.48 -13.21 -3.63
CA SER A 261 11.19 -13.43 -4.90
C SER A 261 11.39 -14.93 -5.21
N ASP A 262 11.11 -15.83 -4.26
CA ASP A 262 11.23 -17.28 -4.49
C ASP A 262 10.27 -17.73 -5.60
N PRO A 263 10.75 -18.47 -6.63
CA PRO A 263 9.91 -18.91 -7.74
C PRO A 263 8.68 -19.70 -7.33
N GLY A 264 8.78 -20.52 -6.27
CA GLY A 264 7.66 -21.30 -5.75
C GLY A 264 6.60 -20.45 -5.07
N VAL A 265 7.01 -19.36 -4.42
CA VAL A 265 6.11 -18.35 -3.85
C VAL A 265 5.48 -17.54 -4.96
N ALA A 266 6.30 -17.03 -5.88
CA ALA A 266 5.88 -16.24 -7.02
C ALA A 266 4.81 -16.95 -7.87
N GLN A 267 4.98 -18.25 -8.13
CA GLN A 267 3.99 -19.06 -8.86
C GLN A 267 2.64 -19.15 -8.12
N ARG A 268 2.64 -19.21 -6.80
CA ARG A 268 1.38 -19.22 -5.99
C ARG A 268 0.74 -17.84 -5.84
N MET A 269 1.54 -16.80 -6.05
CA MET A 269 1.09 -15.40 -6.00
C MET A 269 0.87 -14.78 -7.39
N GLU A 270 0.84 -15.56 -8.46
CA GLU A 270 0.85 -15.14 -9.88
C GLU A 270 -0.14 -14.03 -10.28
N SER A 271 -1.11 -13.74 -9.45
CA SER A 271 -2.10 -12.67 -9.68
C SER A 271 -1.88 -11.42 -8.81
N THR A 272 -0.72 -11.26 -8.17
CA THR A 272 -0.50 -10.19 -7.20
C THR A 272 0.44 -9.12 -7.75
N LYS A 273 -0.04 -7.88 -7.86
CA LYS A 273 0.73 -6.68 -8.28
C LYS A 273 2.09 -6.54 -7.57
N CYS A 274 2.13 -6.93 -6.29
CA CYS A 274 3.35 -6.93 -5.48
C CYS A 274 4.49 -7.76 -6.09
N VAL A 275 4.18 -8.93 -6.68
CA VAL A 275 5.18 -9.80 -7.30
C VAL A 275 5.71 -9.20 -8.59
N ASP A 276 4.84 -8.58 -9.39
CA ASP A 276 5.25 -7.93 -10.64
C ASP A 276 6.15 -6.72 -10.35
N ASP A 277 5.86 -5.96 -9.29
CA ASP A 277 6.69 -4.85 -8.85
C ASP A 277 8.07 -5.34 -8.35
N ILE A 278 8.12 -6.42 -7.57
CA ILE A 278 9.38 -7.03 -7.13
C ILE A 278 10.20 -7.52 -8.32
N ARG A 279 9.60 -8.26 -9.26
CA ARG A 279 10.27 -8.74 -10.47
C ARG A 279 10.82 -7.60 -11.34
N MET A 280 10.04 -6.53 -11.47
CA MET A 280 10.48 -5.38 -12.25
C MET A 280 11.65 -4.65 -11.57
N TRP A 281 11.63 -4.54 -10.25
CA TRP A 281 12.72 -3.98 -9.46
C TRP A 281 14.00 -4.82 -9.56
N GLU A 282 13.91 -6.14 -9.44
CA GLU A 282 15.03 -7.05 -9.60
C GLU A 282 15.63 -6.98 -11.01
N LYS A 283 14.77 -6.94 -12.03
CA LYS A 283 15.20 -6.73 -13.41
C LYS A 283 15.98 -5.41 -13.57
N PHE A 284 15.51 -4.34 -12.95
CA PHE A 284 16.22 -3.06 -12.97
C PHE A 284 17.59 -3.15 -12.30
N GLN A 285 17.68 -3.75 -11.11
CA GLN A 285 18.94 -3.95 -10.39
C GLN A 285 19.92 -4.83 -11.17
N ASP A 286 19.44 -5.93 -11.74
CA ASP A 286 20.26 -6.82 -12.58
C ASP A 286 20.77 -6.11 -13.82
N THR A 287 19.93 -5.31 -14.47
CA THR A 287 20.32 -4.52 -15.65
C THR A 287 21.34 -3.47 -15.26
N MET A 288 21.14 -2.75 -14.15
CA MET A 288 22.07 -1.74 -13.66
C MET A 288 23.46 -2.34 -13.36
N ASN A 289 23.51 -3.58 -12.86
CA ASN A 289 24.78 -4.27 -12.58
C ASN A 289 25.49 -4.81 -13.84
N ARG A 290 24.75 -5.16 -14.89
CA ARG A 290 25.32 -5.79 -16.12
C ARG A 290 25.53 -4.81 -17.26
N ASP A 291 24.62 -3.88 -17.41
CA ASP A 291 24.55 -2.93 -18.52
C ASP A 291 23.93 -1.62 -18.01
N PRO A 292 24.70 -0.80 -17.26
CA PRO A 292 24.19 0.42 -16.61
C PRO A 292 23.61 1.42 -17.62
N ASP A 293 24.14 1.48 -18.86
CA ASP A 293 23.69 2.42 -19.91
C ASP A 293 22.23 2.14 -20.36
N ARG A 294 21.63 1.05 -19.88
CA ARG A 294 20.21 0.72 -20.10
C ARG A 294 19.33 0.98 -18.89
N CYS A 295 19.83 1.68 -17.89
CA CYS A 295 19.09 2.06 -16.70
C CYS A 295 19.15 3.56 -16.52
N VAL A 296 18.02 4.21 -16.50
CA VAL A 296 17.90 5.64 -16.21
C VAL A 296 17.02 5.88 -15.00
N TYR A 297 17.37 6.84 -14.22
CA TYR A 297 16.62 7.32 -13.06
C TYR A 297 16.69 8.84 -13.05
N THR A 298 15.92 9.50 -12.24
CA THR A 298 15.59 10.92 -12.22
C THR A 298 14.52 11.33 -13.25
N PRO A 299 13.66 12.29 -12.91
CA PRO A 299 12.60 12.76 -13.81
C PRO A 299 13.09 13.23 -15.17
N GLN A 300 14.22 13.93 -15.20
CA GLN A 300 14.80 14.47 -16.42
C GLN A 300 15.30 13.37 -17.37
N CYS A 301 16.13 12.44 -16.88
CA CYS A 301 16.68 11.36 -17.70
C CYS A 301 15.56 10.43 -18.22
N VAL A 302 14.58 10.11 -17.39
CA VAL A 302 13.43 9.29 -17.81
C VAL A 302 12.58 10.00 -18.84
N TYR A 303 12.41 11.31 -18.73
CA TYR A 303 11.69 12.11 -19.72
C TYR A 303 12.38 12.05 -21.11
N TYR A 304 13.69 12.30 -21.18
CA TYR A 304 14.41 12.24 -22.46
C TYR A 304 14.44 10.82 -23.03
N ALA A 305 14.58 9.79 -22.19
CA ALA A 305 14.48 8.41 -22.62
C ALA A 305 13.08 8.07 -23.19
N ALA A 306 12.03 8.63 -22.60
CA ALA A 306 10.67 8.47 -23.11
C ALA A 306 10.48 9.18 -24.46
N MET A 307 10.98 10.40 -24.60
CA MET A 307 10.95 11.15 -25.88
C MET A 307 11.73 10.43 -26.97
N ALA A 308 12.86 9.78 -26.66
CA ALA A 308 13.63 8.95 -27.58
C ALA A 308 12.95 7.59 -27.90
N GLY A 309 11.82 7.25 -27.24
CA GLY A 309 11.14 5.96 -27.41
C GLY A 309 11.93 4.76 -26.86
N ALA A 310 12.95 5.01 -26.05
CA ALA A 310 13.87 4.00 -25.53
C ALA A 310 13.30 3.22 -24.33
N VAL A 311 12.25 3.70 -23.68
CA VAL A 311 11.70 3.10 -22.45
C VAL A 311 11.07 1.73 -22.75
N GLY A 312 11.60 0.68 -22.11
CA GLY A 312 11.07 -0.68 -22.14
C GLY A 312 10.17 -1.01 -20.95
N GLY A 313 10.51 -0.47 -19.79
CA GLY A 313 9.72 -0.58 -18.58
C GLY A 313 9.89 0.66 -17.70
N LEU A 314 8.78 1.29 -17.32
CA LEU A 314 8.75 2.47 -16.46
C LEU A 314 8.33 2.07 -15.05
N MET A 315 9.10 2.48 -14.06
CA MET A 315 8.81 2.36 -12.64
C MET A 315 8.59 3.75 -12.07
N ILE A 316 7.50 3.94 -11.35
CA ILE A 316 7.14 5.23 -10.77
C ILE A 316 6.50 5.04 -9.40
N SER A 317 6.88 5.86 -8.43
CA SER A 317 6.30 5.81 -7.09
C SER A 317 4.93 6.49 -7.04
N ASP A 318 4.02 5.98 -6.22
CA ASP A 318 2.68 6.54 -6.07
C ASP A 318 2.63 7.91 -5.36
N ASP A 319 3.70 8.27 -4.65
CA ASP A 319 3.83 9.54 -3.94
C ASP A 319 3.92 10.75 -4.88
N VAL A 320 4.53 10.62 -6.06
CA VAL A 320 4.61 11.72 -7.05
C VAL A 320 3.23 12.19 -7.54
N PHE A 321 2.25 11.28 -7.56
CA PHE A 321 0.87 11.63 -7.91
C PHE A 321 0.11 12.31 -6.76
N ARG A 322 0.75 12.46 -5.60
CA ARG A 322 0.23 13.12 -4.41
C ARG A 322 1.01 14.38 -4.06
N SER A 323 1.99 14.73 -4.89
CA SER A 323 2.75 15.98 -4.73
C SER A 323 1.80 17.17 -4.59
N GLU A 324 2.10 18.04 -3.64
CA GLU A 324 1.38 19.31 -3.45
C GLU A 324 1.66 20.29 -4.60
N ASN A 325 2.74 20.05 -5.37
CA ASN A 325 3.07 20.83 -6.56
C ASN A 325 2.23 20.33 -7.76
N PRO A 326 1.27 21.14 -8.28
CA PRO A 326 0.42 20.72 -9.39
C PRO A 326 1.20 20.46 -10.69
N THR A 327 2.29 21.19 -10.94
CA THR A 327 3.13 21.02 -12.13
C THR A 327 3.83 19.67 -12.13
N GLU A 328 4.44 19.31 -10.99
CA GLU A 328 5.08 18.02 -10.81
C GLU A 328 4.09 16.87 -11.01
N ARG A 329 2.93 16.93 -10.36
CA ARG A 329 1.88 15.92 -10.51
C ARG A 329 1.43 15.77 -11.96
N ARG A 330 1.17 16.89 -12.66
CA ARG A 330 0.76 16.89 -14.07
C ARG A 330 1.84 16.35 -15.00
N PHE A 331 3.10 16.65 -14.71
CA PHE A 331 4.23 16.09 -15.47
C PHE A 331 4.24 14.57 -15.41
N PHE A 332 4.20 13.97 -14.21
CA PHE A 332 4.22 12.51 -14.09
C PHE A 332 2.98 11.84 -14.69
N LEU A 333 1.81 12.46 -14.57
CA LEU A 333 0.61 11.99 -15.26
C LEU A 333 0.80 11.98 -16.79
N SER A 334 1.32 13.07 -17.35
CA SER A 334 1.60 13.19 -18.79
C SER A 334 2.64 12.18 -19.24
N LEU A 335 3.69 11.97 -18.44
CA LEU A 335 4.74 10.99 -18.72
C LEU A 335 4.20 9.56 -18.77
N VAL A 336 3.38 9.17 -17.79
CA VAL A 336 2.74 7.85 -17.77
C VAL A 336 1.82 7.67 -18.98
N ASN A 337 1.00 8.66 -19.30
CA ASN A 337 0.11 8.60 -20.44
C ASN A 337 0.88 8.51 -21.78
N PHE A 338 1.93 9.31 -21.93
CA PHE A 338 2.80 9.31 -23.10
C PHE A 338 3.46 7.94 -23.31
N VAL A 339 4.04 7.37 -22.25
CA VAL A 339 4.68 6.05 -22.29
C VAL A 339 3.67 4.93 -22.57
N ARG A 340 2.47 4.99 -22.00
CA ARG A 340 1.39 4.01 -22.28
C ARG A 340 0.90 4.06 -23.73
N GLN A 341 0.85 5.24 -24.35
CA GLN A 341 0.45 5.38 -25.75
C GLN A 341 1.42 4.73 -26.72
N SER A 342 2.69 4.59 -26.37
CA SER A 342 3.68 3.89 -27.20
C SER A 342 3.43 2.38 -27.32
N GLY A 343 2.49 1.82 -26.57
CA GLY A 343 1.86 0.49 -26.74
C GLY A 343 2.72 -0.74 -26.39
N SER A 344 4.03 -0.60 -26.18
CA SER A 344 4.93 -1.74 -25.92
C SER A 344 5.73 -1.62 -24.62
N THR A 345 5.39 -0.66 -23.79
CA THR A 345 6.09 -0.37 -22.52
C THR A 345 5.24 -0.81 -21.33
N THR A 346 5.86 -1.53 -20.39
CA THR A 346 5.21 -1.83 -19.11
C THR A 346 5.35 -0.64 -18.17
N VAL A 347 4.27 -0.23 -17.52
CA VAL A 347 4.27 0.84 -16.52
C VAL A 347 3.84 0.27 -15.18
N ASN A 348 4.75 0.25 -14.22
CA ASN A 348 4.50 -0.22 -12.87
C ASN A 348 4.47 0.97 -11.90
N VAL A 349 3.35 1.12 -11.19
CA VAL A 349 3.20 2.13 -10.13
C VAL A 349 3.45 1.46 -8.79
N PHE A 350 4.60 1.76 -8.21
CA PHE A 350 5.07 1.20 -6.94
C PHE A 350 4.42 1.92 -5.76
N SER A 351 4.01 1.16 -4.76
CA SER A 351 3.55 1.74 -3.51
C SER A 351 4.72 2.26 -2.67
N SER A 352 4.72 3.53 -2.31
CA SER A 352 5.71 4.17 -1.43
C SER A 352 5.81 3.56 -0.02
N LYS A 353 4.82 2.72 0.36
CA LYS A 353 4.81 1.98 1.64
C LYS A 353 5.27 0.53 1.49
N HIS A 354 5.67 0.11 0.31
CA HIS A 354 6.30 -1.16 0.04
C HIS A 354 7.82 -0.99 -0.03
N VAL A 355 8.58 -2.02 0.35
CA VAL A 355 10.07 -1.95 0.38
C VAL A 355 10.66 -1.54 -0.95
N THR A 356 10.15 -2.07 -2.07
CA THR A 356 10.61 -1.71 -3.41
C THR A 356 10.28 -0.27 -3.78
N GLY A 357 9.11 0.23 -3.36
CA GLY A 357 8.71 1.61 -3.56
C GLY A 357 9.53 2.60 -2.72
N GLU A 358 9.87 2.26 -1.48
CA GLU A 358 10.78 3.05 -0.65
C GLU A 358 12.17 3.17 -1.32
N GLN A 359 12.69 2.07 -1.89
CA GLN A 359 13.95 2.08 -2.63
C GLN A 359 13.88 2.95 -3.90
N LEU A 360 12.77 2.87 -4.64
CA LEU A 360 12.55 3.72 -5.82
C LEU A 360 12.45 5.20 -5.44
N THR A 361 11.80 5.53 -4.34
CA THR A 361 11.71 6.92 -3.83
C THR A 361 13.09 7.48 -3.52
N GLN A 362 14.00 6.68 -2.97
CA GLN A 362 15.39 7.09 -2.72
C GLN A 362 16.18 7.36 -4.01
N LEU A 363 15.81 6.75 -5.14
CA LEU A 363 16.42 7.00 -6.46
C LEU A 363 15.80 8.21 -7.20
N GLY A 364 14.82 8.90 -6.61
CA GLY A 364 14.13 10.04 -7.22
C GLY A 364 12.71 9.74 -7.70
N SER A 365 12.08 8.72 -7.13
CA SER A 365 10.67 8.34 -7.33
C SER A 365 10.30 7.85 -8.74
N VAL A 366 11.25 7.87 -9.70
CA VAL A 366 11.05 7.37 -11.06
C VAL A 366 12.33 6.74 -11.60
N ALA A 367 12.19 5.60 -12.28
CA ALA A 367 13.28 4.93 -12.98
C ALA A 367 12.75 4.16 -14.19
N ALA A 368 13.61 3.86 -15.15
CA ALA A 368 13.24 3.08 -16.32
C ALA A 368 14.34 2.11 -16.74
N VAL A 369 13.91 0.95 -17.25
CA VAL A 369 14.77 0.02 -17.99
C VAL A 369 14.58 0.32 -19.47
N LEU A 370 15.67 0.56 -20.18
CA LEU A 370 15.68 0.91 -21.59
C LEU A 370 15.73 -0.34 -22.47
N ARG A 371 15.20 -0.23 -23.69
CA ARG A 371 15.31 -1.25 -24.74
C ARG A 371 16.68 -1.24 -25.41
N PHE A 372 17.26 -0.06 -25.53
CA PHE A 372 18.57 0.22 -26.07
C PHE A 372 19.25 1.33 -25.26
N SER A 373 20.56 1.37 -25.26
CA SER A 373 21.33 2.39 -24.55
C SER A 373 21.17 3.77 -25.22
N CYS A 374 21.12 4.81 -24.39
CA CYS A 374 21.06 6.21 -24.82
C CYS A 374 22.23 6.99 -24.19
N PRO A 375 23.46 6.91 -24.73
CA PRO A 375 24.65 7.52 -24.12
C PRO A 375 24.50 9.03 -23.94
N GLU A 376 23.73 9.69 -24.79
CA GLU A 376 23.46 11.13 -24.69
C GLU A 376 22.77 11.54 -23.39
N ILE A 377 22.07 10.60 -22.74
CA ILE A 377 21.35 10.85 -21.49
C ILE A 377 22.30 10.73 -20.28
N ASP A 378 23.27 9.82 -20.36
CA ASP A 378 24.23 9.58 -19.28
C ASP A 378 25.18 10.76 -19.09
N ASP A 379 25.51 11.48 -20.19
CA ASP A 379 26.35 12.67 -20.19
C ASP A 379 25.59 13.95 -19.82
N MET A 380 24.27 13.87 -19.62
CA MET A 380 23.47 15.06 -19.32
C MET A 380 23.64 15.52 -17.87
N GLU A 381 23.89 16.81 -17.71
CA GLU A 381 23.85 17.45 -16.40
C GLU A 381 22.40 17.50 -15.88
N VAL A 382 22.15 16.93 -14.69
CA VAL A 382 20.82 16.95 -14.08
C VAL A 382 20.54 18.35 -13.53
N VAL A 383 19.53 19.00 -14.10
CA VAL A 383 19.09 20.33 -13.68
C VAL A 383 18.10 20.22 -12.52
N PRO A 384 18.41 20.75 -11.32
CA PRO A 384 17.53 20.65 -10.16
C PRO A 384 16.10 21.21 -10.39
N GLU A 385 15.99 22.24 -11.24
CA GLU A 385 14.72 22.91 -11.55
C GLU A 385 14.06 22.40 -12.84
N PHE A 386 14.45 21.23 -13.33
CA PHE A 386 13.91 20.67 -14.59
C PHE A 386 12.38 20.68 -14.63
N LEU A 387 11.72 20.30 -13.54
CA LEU A 387 10.25 20.24 -13.45
C LEU A 387 9.56 21.61 -13.55
N ALA A 388 10.29 22.71 -13.36
CA ALA A 388 9.81 24.07 -13.54
C ALA A 388 10.19 24.67 -14.91
N SER A 389 10.77 23.88 -15.82
CA SER A 389 11.19 24.34 -17.14
C SER A 389 10.01 24.56 -18.10
N LYS A 390 10.21 25.44 -19.09
CA LYS A 390 9.22 25.67 -20.16
C LYS A 390 8.96 24.40 -20.98
N GLU A 391 9.98 23.58 -21.16
CA GLU A 391 9.89 22.31 -21.87
C GLU A 391 8.89 21.36 -21.20
N VAL A 392 8.91 21.27 -19.87
CA VAL A 392 7.96 20.48 -19.09
C VAL A 392 6.54 21.06 -19.18
N GLU A 393 6.39 22.40 -19.16
CA GLU A 393 5.07 23.02 -19.34
C GLU A 393 4.47 22.74 -20.73
N GLU A 394 5.29 22.78 -21.77
CA GLU A 394 4.88 22.43 -23.15
C GLU A 394 4.50 20.97 -23.25
N PHE A 395 5.32 20.07 -22.72
CA PHE A 395 5.04 18.64 -22.68
C PHE A 395 3.72 18.32 -21.95
N ILE A 396 3.49 18.95 -20.80
CA ILE A 396 2.23 18.81 -20.06
C ILE A 396 1.05 19.27 -20.92
N ARG A 397 1.15 20.41 -21.58
CA ARG A 397 0.08 20.96 -22.41
C ARG A 397 -0.27 20.05 -23.58
N GLU A 398 0.72 19.47 -24.25
CA GLU A 398 0.54 18.59 -25.40
C GLU A 398 -0.08 17.23 -24.99
N ASN A 399 0.28 16.72 -23.82
CA ASN A 399 -0.16 15.40 -23.33
C ASN A 399 -1.31 15.45 -22.32
N ALA A 400 -1.77 16.65 -21.90
CA ALA A 400 -2.91 16.82 -20.99
C ALA A 400 -4.26 16.47 -21.63
N THR A 401 -4.35 16.33 -22.95
CA THR A 401 -5.60 16.17 -23.71
C THR A 401 -6.08 14.74 -23.87
N ALA A 402 -5.44 13.76 -23.27
CA ALA A 402 -6.05 12.43 -23.12
C ALA A 402 -7.18 12.47 -22.08
N ARG A 403 -8.21 13.32 -22.32
CA ARG A 403 -9.48 13.22 -21.58
C ARG A 403 -10.04 11.83 -21.90
N VAL A 404 -10.22 11.03 -20.87
CA VAL A 404 -11.02 9.82 -20.95
C VAL A 404 -12.39 10.24 -21.46
N THR A 405 -12.65 9.99 -22.74
CA THR A 405 -14.00 10.07 -23.28
C THR A 405 -14.80 8.99 -22.56
N VAL A 406 -15.74 9.41 -21.74
CA VAL A 406 -16.68 8.59 -20.96
C VAL A 406 -17.63 7.87 -21.92
#